data_d554e40838a18b94818ab0d2906b0088
#
_entry.id   d554e40838a18b94818ab0d2906b0088
#
_cell.length_a   1.000
_cell.length_b   1.000
_cell.length_c   1.000
_cell.angle_alpha   90.00
_cell.angle_beta   90.00
_cell.angle_gamma   90.00
#
_symmetry.space_group_name_H-M   'P 1'
#
loop_
_entity.id
_entity.type
_entity.pdbx_description
1 polymer ?
#
loop_
_entity_poly.entity_id
_entity_poly.type
_entity_poly.pdbx_seq_one_letter_code
_entity_poly.pdbx_strand_id
1 'polypeptide(L)'
;MTYGPCGGVGADGSCEVGDFRCTFLDLPLPRWTGGREIRGPGAGHELLDLAARRPLIVSMLPAAPLDARSITECAAPLRGTVDAVLAGDAATSRVQFPPAYRARLIQDEGLRVWAGVNCRDRNRVALEAELAALAHAGVAAVHCVTGDHPLGGGRPDAQPVFDLDSTRLVALAAEYGLLVSVAESPAAPPVELRTERVGEKARAGASFAMLQYCGGAAEVAAFAADCPVPVLPGVPMIVDREGARLLRSFAAAVLPEGFTETILDAADPLAAGIDVAVRHGRELLEIPGIAGVVVAGGVAPGAEPTFAEALGEVTRALMLHAGGALRPRGPDEWILTRPSE
;
A
#
# COMPACT_ATOMS: atom_id res chain seq x y z
N MET A 1 -15.53 -13.29 -12.45
CA MET A 1 -14.10 -13.07 -12.12
C MET A 1 -13.46 -14.43 -11.85
N THR A 2 -12.32 -14.69 -12.46
CA THR A 2 -11.60 -15.96 -12.27
C THR A 2 -10.87 -15.98 -10.92
N TYR A 3 -10.71 -14.85 -10.31
CA TYR A 3 -9.99 -14.63 -9.05
C TYR A 3 -10.59 -13.40 -8.34
N GLY A 4 -10.65 -13.40 -7.04
CA GLY A 4 -11.26 -12.32 -6.27
C GLY A 4 -10.53 -10.99 -6.43
N PRO A 5 -11.22 -9.86 -6.29
CA PRO A 5 -10.63 -8.52 -6.41
C PRO A 5 -9.64 -8.18 -5.29
N CYS A 6 -9.72 -8.85 -4.14
CA CYS A 6 -8.77 -8.70 -3.03
C CYS A 6 -7.49 -9.51 -3.22
N GLY A 7 -7.50 -10.52 -4.11
CA GLY A 7 -6.37 -11.41 -4.31
C GLY A 7 -6.40 -12.69 -3.48
N GLY A 8 -7.25 -12.74 -2.48
CA GLY A 8 -7.35 -13.87 -1.57
C GLY A 8 -8.38 -14.92 -1.97
N VAL A 9 -8.24 -15.55 -3.14
CA VAL A 9 -9.12 -16.64 -3.59
C VAL A 9 -8.30 -17.86 -3.95
N GLY A 10 -8.71 -19.03 -3.42
CA GLY A 10 -8.13 -20.31 -3.78
C GLY A 10 -8.46 -20.75 -5.21
N ALA A 11 -7.71 -21.74 -5.72
CA ALA A 11 -7.95 -22.32 -7.05
C ALA A 11 -9.34 -22.98 -7.17
N ASP A 12 -9.92 -23.41 -6.07
CA ASP A 12 -11.27 -23.97 -5.95
C ASP A 12 -12.37 -22.91 -5.79
N GLY A 13 -11.99 -21.63 -5.73
CA GLY A 13 -12.92 -20.51 -5.54
C GLY A 13 -13.22 -20.18 -4.08
N SER A 14 -12.58 -20.84 -3.10
CA SER A 14 -12.70 -20.52 -1.68
C SER A 14 -12.04 -19.19 -1.33
N CYS A 15 -12.53 -18.51 -0.30
CA CYS A 15 -11.92 -17.31 0.24
C CYS A 15 -10.71 -17.68 1.13
N GLU A 16 -9.64 -16.87 1.13
CA GLU A 16 -8.45 -17.08 1.95
C GLU A 16 -8.72 -17.11 3.47
N VAL A 17 -9.81 -16.48 3.91
CA VAL A 17 -10.11 -16.36 5.35
C VAL A 17 -11.05 -17.42 5.89
N GLY A 18 -11.56 -18.34 5.06
CA GLY A 18 -12.46 -19.38 5.53
C GLY A 18 -13.02 -20.28 4.42
N ASP A 19 -13.68 -21.36 4.85
CA ASP A 19 -14.27 -22.37 3.98
C ASP A 19 -15.61 -21.89 3.40
N PHE A 20 -15.58 -20.82 2.62
CA PHE A 20 -16.72 -20.32 1.85
C PHE A 20 -16.26 -19.74 0.51
N ARG A 21 -17.17 -19.76 -0.47
CA ARG A 21 -16.91 -19.23 -1.80
C ARG A 21 -16.62 -17.73 -1.75
N CYS A 22 -15.62 -17.28 -2.50
CA CYS A 22 -15.31 -15.87 -2.60
C CYS A 22 -16.52 -15.05 -3.08
N THR A 23 -16.88 -14.03 -2.32
CA THR A 23 -18.05 -13.17 -2.55
C THR A 23 -18.04 -12.49 -3.92
N PHE A 24 -16.85 -12.28 -4.51
CA PHE A 24 -16.69 -11.51 -5.73
C PHE A 24 -16.57 -12.36 -7.01
N LEU A 25 -16.53 -13.69 -6.91
CA LEU A 25 -16.34 -14.54 -8.09
C LEU A 25 -17.47 -14.41 -9.11
N ASP A 26 -18.68 -14.18 -8.65
CA ASP A 26 -19.87 -14.10 -9.48
C ASP A 26 -20.25 -12.67 -9.86
N LEU A 27 -19.48 -11.65 -9.41
CA LEU A 27 -19.70 -10.28 -9.80
C LEU A 27 -19.08 -9.99 -11.17
N PRO A 28 -19.79 -9.25 -12.05
CA PRO A 28 -19.22 -8.86 -13.33
C PRO A 28 -18.02 -7.93 -13.11
N LEU A 29 -16.93 -8.19 -13.82
CA LEU A 29 -15.79 -7.27 -13.86
C LEU A 29 -16.21 -5.94 -14.48
N PRO A 30 -15.94 -4.81 -13.84
CA PRO A 30 -16.11 -3.52 -14.50
C PRO A 30 -15.10 -3.44 -15.65
N ARG A 31 -15.56 -3.01 -16.82
CA ARG A 31 -14.69 -2.73 -17.96
C ARG A 31 -14.59 -1.21 -18.12
N TRP A 32 -13.39 -0.70 -17.92
CA TRP A 32 -13.10 0.71 -18.07
C TRP A 32 -12.39 0.96 -19.39
N THR A 33 -12.85 1.93 -20.16
CA THR A 33 -12.37 2.18 -21.54
C THR A 33 -11.36 3.32 -21.63
N GLY A 34 -10.92 3.89 -20.53
CA GLY A 34 -9.92 4.96 -20.53
C GLY A 34 -9.42 5.29 -19.14
N GLY A 35 -8.25 5.89 -19.06
CA GLY A 35 -7.71 6.52 -17.85
C GLY A 35 -8.41 7.84 -17.58
N ARG A 36 -8.39 8.27 -16.31
CA ARG A 36 -8.86 9.58 -15.90
C ARG A 36 -7.67 10.46 -15.53
N GLU A 37 -7.70 11.70 -15.96
CA GLU A 37 -6.68 12.67 -15.57
C GLU A 37 -6.94 13.16 -14.15
N ILE A 38 -5.85 13.32 -13.37
CA ILE A 38 -5.89 14.05 -12.11
C ILE A 38 -6.11 15.51 -12.44
N ARG A 39 -7.22 16.08 -11.98
CA ARG A 39 -7.57 17.47 -12.28
C ARG A 39 -7.11 18.41 -11.17
N GLY A 40 -6.39 19.45 -11.58
CA GLY A 40 -6.01 20.58 -10.72
C GLY A 40 -4.67 20.42 -9.99
N PRO A 41 -4.08 21.52 -9.49
CA PRO A 41 -2.91 21.49 -8.65
C PRO A 41 -3.30 20.98 -7.27
N GLY A 42 -2.95 19.75 -6.96
CA GLY A 42 -3.15 19.14 -5.65
C GLY A 42 -1.88 18.50 -5.14
N ALA A 43 -1.88 18.07 -3.90
CA ALA A 43 -0.74 17.36 -3.30
C ALA A 43 -0.34 16.09 -4.09
N GLY A 44 -1.29 15.51 -4.86
CA GLY A 44 -1.04 14.40 -5.76
C GLY A 44 -0.10 14.75 -6.92
N HIS A 45 -0.17 15.95 -7.48
CA HIS A 45 0.76 16.39 -8.53
C HIS A 45 2.18 16.53 -8.00
N GLU A 46 2.36 17.06 -6.79
CA GLU A 46 3.68 17.14 -6.17
C GLU A 46 4.32 15.76 -5.99
N LEU A 47 3.51 14.75 -5.63
CA LEU A 47 3.99 13.38 -5.46
C LEU A 47 4.37 12.73 -6.80
N LEU A 48 3.60 12.99 -7.86
CA LEU A 48 3.94 12.57 -9.23
C LEU A 48 5.22 13.24 -9.73
N ASP A 49 5.37 14.55 -9.49
CA ASP A 49 6.57 15.30 -9.86
C ASP A 49 7.81 14.80 -9.11
N LEU A 50 7.65 14.39 -7.87
CA LEU A 50 8.73 13.74 -7.10
C LEU A 50 9.08 12.39 -7.69
N ALA A 51 8.08 11.55 -7.99
CA ALA A 51 8.27 10.23 -8.57
C ALA A 51 8.97 10.29 -9.94
N ALA A 52 8.71 11.34 -10.73
CA ALA A 52 9.40 11.57 -12.00
C ALA A 52 10.89 11.92 -11.84
N ARG A 53 11.29 12.46 -10.68
CA ARG A 53 12.68 12.90 -10.42
C ARG A 53 13.52 11.87 -9.68
N ARG A 54 12.93 11.11 -8.79
CA ARG A 54 13.58 10.06 -8.00
C ARG A 54 12.55 9.08 -7.44
N PRO A 55 12.99 7.89 -7.01
CA PRO A 55 12.11 6.96 -6.30
C PRO A 55 11.52 7.58 -5.04
N LEU A 56 10.24 7.30 -4.78
CA LEU A 56 9.54 7.71 -3.57
C LEU A 56 9.90 6.82 -2.38
N ILE A 57 10.03 7.43 -1.21
CA ILE A 57 10.14 6.71 0.07
C ILE A 57 8.84 6.92 0.84
N VAL A 58 8.05 5.86 0.93
CA VAL A 58 6.78 5.83 1.67
C VAL A 58 6.94 4.91 2.87
N SER A 59 6.36 5.26 4.00
CA SER A 59 6.33 4.42 5.19
C SER A 59 4.90 4.24 5.68
N MET A 60 4.58 3.08 6.26
CA MET A 60 3.38 3.00 7.08
C MET A 60 3.48 3.96 8.27
N LEU A 61 2.34 4.44 8.77
CA LEU A 61 2.26 5.09 10.07
C LEU A 61 1.79 4.05 11.11
N PRO A 62 2.65 3.63 12.04
CA PRO A 62 2.33 2.54 12.95
C PRO A 62 1.44 2.95 14.15
N ALA A 63 0.88 4.15 14.14
CA ALA A 63 0.10 4.70 15.23
C ALA A 63 -1.11 3.85 15.61
N ALA A 64 -1.41 3.79 16.90
CA ALA A 64 -2.59 3.11 17.43
C ALA A 64 -3.88 3.65 16.79
N PRO A 65 -4.85 2.77 16.46
CA PRO A 65 -5.94 3.12 15.53
C PRO A 65 -6.89 4.21 15.98
N LEU A 66 -7.08 4.37 17.31
CA LEU A 66 -8.05 5.30 17.93
C LEU A 66 -7.37 6.27 18.89
N ASP A 67 -6.07 6.53 18.71
CA ASP A 67 -5.29 7.38 19.61
C ASP A 67 -4.57 8.50 18.82
N ALA A 68 -5.05 9.74 18.99
CA ALA A 68 -4.45 10.91 18.35
C ALA A 68 -3.04 11.23 18.91
N ARG A 69 -2.78 10.91 20.19
CA ARG A 69 -1.46 11.11 20.78
C ARG A 69 -0.44 10.15 20.17
N SER A 70 -0.83 8.90 19.95
CA SER A 70 0.00 7.91 19.25
C SER A 70 0.34 8.38 17.82
N ILE A 71 -0.59 9.07 17.13
CA ILE A 71 -0.29 9.67 15.82
C ILE A 71 0.84 10.69 15.93
N THR A 72 0.78 11.61 16.89
CA THR A 72 1.83 12.62 17.11
C THR A 72 3.18 11.99 17.43
N GLU A 73 3.20 11.01 18.33
CA GLU A 73 4.42 10.31 18.75
C GLU A 73 5.07 9.54 17.57
N CYS A 74 4.26 8.81 16.80
CA CYS A 74 4.75 8.04 15.65
C CYS A 74 5.09 8.90 14.42
N ALA A 75 4.49 10.07 14.26
CA ALA A 75 4.81 10.99 13.18
C ALA A 75 6.18 11.65 13.35
N ALA A 76 6.60 11.92 14.59
CA ALA A 76 7.82 12.67 14.89
C ALA A 76 9.09 12.09 14.22
N PRO A 77 9.42 10.80 14.32
CA PRO A 77 10.61 10.23 13.70
C PRO A 77 10.54 10.13 12.17
N LEU A 78 9.34 10.23 11.58
CA LEU A 78 9.14 10.13 10.12
C LEU A 78 9.25 11.49 9.41
N ARG A 79 9.22 12.62 10.15
CA ARG A 79 9.33 13.95 9.52
C ARG A 79 10.67 14.12 8.81
N GLY A 80 10.61 14.49 7.53
CA GLY A 80 11.79 14.71 6.70
C GLY A 80 12.51 13.44 6.24
N THR A 81 11.99 12.26 6.56
CA THR A 81 12.55 10.97 6.14
C THR A 81 11.68 10.23 5.14
N VAL A 82 10.45 10.70 4.91
CA VAL A 82 9.49 10.11 3.97
C VAL A 82 8.90 11.16 3.04
N ASP A 83 8.46 10.73 1.85
CA ASP A 83 7.68 11.58 0.93
C ASP A 83 6.20 11.61 1.29
N ALA A 84 5.69 10.52 1.81
CA ALA A 84 4.35 10.38 2.36
C ALA A 84 4.29 9.22 3.37
N VAL A 85 3.30 9.25 4.26
CA VAL A 85 2.96 8.11 5.10
C VAL A 85 1.70 7.41 4.59
N LEU A 86 1.76 6.08 4.49
CA LEU A 86 0.60 5.23 4.20
C LEU A 86 -0.21 5.05 5.49
N ALA A 87 -1.39 5.65 5.52
CA ALA A 87 -2.34 5.53 6.62
C ALA A 87 -3.43 4.50 6.24
N GLY A 88 -3.05 3.22 6.26
CA GLY A 88 -3.93 2.10 5.94
C GLY A 88 -4.80 1.64 7.10
N ASP A 89 -5.53 0.56 6.91
CA ASP A 89 -6.32 -0.09 7.94
C ASP A 89 -5.43 -0.73 9.00
N ALA A 90 -5.88 -0.69 10.24
CA ALA A 90 -5.27 -1.48 11.30
C ALA A 90 -5.58 -2.97 11.10
N ALA A 91 -4.55 -3.78 10.90
CA ALA A 91 -4.68 -5.20 10.57
C ALA A 91 -5.41 -6.00 11.66
N THR A 92 -5.25 -5.63 12.92
CA THR A 92 -5.76 -6.39 14.08
C THR A 92 -7.06 -5.83 14.65
N SER A 93 -7.18 -4.51 14.83
CA SER A 93 -8.33 -3.94 15.53
C SER A 93 -9.57 -3.77 14.66
N ARG A 94 -9.40 -3.59 13.36
CA ARG A 94 -10.45 -3.30 12.38
C ARG A 94 -11.28 -2.03 12.66
N VAL A 95 -11.11 -1.41 13.82
CA VAL A 95 -11.75 -0.14 14.19
C VAL A 95 -10.65 0.91 14.32
N GLN A 96 -10.79 1.98 13.57
CA GLN A 96 -9.85 3.11 13.56
C GLN A 96 -10.60 4.42 13.31
N PHE A 97 -9.93 5.53 13.54
CA PHE A 97 -10.48 6.81 13.08
C PHE A 97 -10.81 6.77 11.59
N PRO A 98 -11.93 7.39 11.15
CA PRO A 98 -12.24 7.52 9.73
C PRO A 98 -11.05 8.07 8.93
N PRO A 99 -10.79 7.57 7.70
CA PRO A 99 -9.61 7.94 6.93
C PRO A 99 -9.39 9.46 6.79
N ALA A 100 -10.46 10.24 6.52
CA ALA A 100 -10.34 11.69 6.38
C ALA A 100 -9.97 12.38 7.71
N TYR A 101 -10.53 11.95 8.83
CA TYR A 101 -10.18 12.50 10.14
C TYR A 101 -8.75 12.13 10.54
N ARG A 102 -8.37 10.86 10.32
CA ARG A 102 -6.99 10.39 10.56
C ARG A 102 -5.98 11.13 9.69
N ALA A 103 -6.32 11.34 8.41
CA ALA A 103 -5.48 12.11 7.49
C ALA A 103 -5.25 13.53 8.01
N ARG A 104 -6.28 14.21 8.51
CA ARG A 104 -6.16 15.55 9.08
C ARG A 104 -5.21 15.58 10.26
N LEU A 105 -5.35 14.65 11.22
CA LEU A 105 -4.45 14.54 12.37
C LEU A 105 -2.98 14.34 11.94
N ILE A 106 -2.73 13.52 10.92
CA ILE A 106 -1.38 13.28 10.40
C ILE A 106 -0.84 14.50 9.66
N GLN A 107 -1.67 15.23 8.91
CA GLN A 107 -1.27 16.46 8.21
C GLN A 107 -0.91 17.56 9.20
N ASP A 108 -1.59 17.65 10.33
CA ASP A 108 -1.27 18.60 11.41
C ASP A 108 0.13 18.35 12.01
N GLU A 109 0.66 17.12 11.85
CA GLU A 109 2.03 16.76 12.20
C GLU A 109 3.06 17.06 11.08
N GLY A 110 2.64 17.70 9.99
CA GLY A 110 3.50 18.10 8.89
C GLY A 110 3.87 16.98 7.90
N LEU A 111 3.13 15.86 7.89
CA LEU A 111 3.35 14.73 6.98
C LEU A 111 2.34 14.74 5.83
N ARG A 112 2.78 14.39 4.62
CA ARG A 112 1.88 14.07 3.51
C ARG A 112 1.24 12.72 3.75
N VAL A 113 -0.06 12.62 3.46
CA VAL A 113 -0.84 11.41 3.71
C VAL A 113 -1.19 10.70 2.42
N TRP A 114 -0.88 9.41 2.36
CA TRP A 114 -1.43 8.46 1.42
C TRP A 114 -2.49 7.66 2.16
N ALA A 115 -3.76 8.01 1.96
CA ALA A 115 -4.86 7.50 2.77
C ALA A 115 -5.36 6.14 2.25
N GLY A 116 -5.38 5.13 3.09
CA GLY A 116 -6.00 3.83 2.78
C GLY A 116 -7.52 3.92 2.87
N VAL A 117 -8.21 3.42 1.84
CA VAL A 117 -9.67 3.34 1.80
C VAL A 117 -10.09 1.93 1.39
N ASN A 118 -10.92 1.28 2.22
CA ASN A 118 -11.41 -0.07 1.97
C ASN A 118 -12.93 -0.08 1.69
N CYS A 119 -13.38 -1.09 0.94
CA CYS A 119 -14.79 -1.33 0.63
C CYS A 119 -15.48 -2.23 1.64
N ARG A 120 -14.74 -2.88 2.53
CA ARG A 120 -15.26 -3.89 3.47
C ARG A 120 -16.39 -3.38 4.34
N ASP A 121 -16.22 -2.17 4.89
CA ASP A 121 -17.09 -1.66 5.97
C ASP A 121 -18.07 -0.57 5.47
N ARG A 122 -18.00 -0.19 4.20
CA ARG A 122 -18.68 1.00 3.66
C ARG A 122 -19.43 0.69 2.38
N ASN A 123 -20.66 1.17 2.30
CA ASN A 123 -21.38 1.22 1.04
C ASN A 123 -20.91 2.40 0.17
N ARG A 124 -21.38 2.45 -1.06
CA ARG A 124 -21.04 3.48 -2.04
C ARG A 124 -21.22 4.89 -1.50
N VAL A 125 -22.33 5.18 -0.81
CA VAL A 125 -22.62 6.53 -0.28
C VAL A 125 -21.56 6.95 0.74
N ALA A 126 -21.19 6.05 1.67
CA ALA A 126 -20.14 6.31 2.65
C ALA A 126 -18.76 6.46 2.01
N LEU A 127 -18.47 5.67 0.96
CA LEU A 127 -17.21 5.76 0.22
C LEU A 127 -17.11 7.08 -0.55
N GLU A 128 -18.19 7.52 -1.21
CA GLU A 128 -18.22 8.82 -1.90
C GLU A 128 -18.00 9.99 -0.92
N ALA A 129 -18.65 9.96 0.24
CA ALA A 129 -18.47 10.99 1.27
C ALA A 129 -17.00 11.01 1.80
N GLU A 130 -16.42 9.84 2.02
CA GLU A 130 -15.03 9.71 2.48
C GLU A 130 -14.04 10.25 1.43
N LEU A 131 -14.22 9.89 0.15
CA LEU A 131 -13.36 10.37 -0.94
C LEU A 131 -13.48 11.88 -1.13
N ALA A 132 -14.70 12.45 -1.04
CA ALA A 132 -14.90 13.89 -1.07
C ALA A 132 -14.19 14.60 0.08
N ALA A 133 -14.24 14.04 1.29
CA ALA A 133 -13.56 14.59 2.46
C ALA A 133 -12.04 14.51 2.32
N LEU A 134 -11.49 13.41 1.82
CA LEU A 134 -10.06 13.24 1.55
C LEU A 134 -9.56 14.21 0.46
N ALA A 135 -10.34 14.39 -0.62
CA ALA A 135 -10.03 15.36 -1.65
C ALA A 135 -10.04 16.79 -1.10
N HIS A 136 -11.03 17.15 -0.28
CA HIS A 136 -11.10 18.45 0.37
C HIS A 136 -9.94 18.67 1.37
N ALA A 137 -9.54 17.63 2.11
CA ALA A 137 -8.40 17.68 3.02
C ALA A 137 -7.06 17.79 2.29
N GLY A 138 -7.02 17.60 0.97
CA GLY A 138 -5.80 17.71 0.18
C GLY A 138 -4.79 16.59 0.49
N VAL A 139 -5.24 15.35 0.63
CA VAL A 139 -4.32 14.21 0.80
C VAL A 139 -3.45 14.02 -0.45
N ALA A 140 -2.24 13.53 -0.28
CA ALA A 140 -1.31 13.33 -1.37
C ALA A 140 -1.77 12.23 -2.34
N ALA A 141 -2.40 11.17 -1.83
CA ALA A 141 -2.95 10.08 -2.61
C ALA A 141 -3.93 9.25 -1.78
N VAL A 142 -4.69 8.38 -2.46
CA VAL A 142 -5.48 7.32 -1.83
C VAL A 142 -5.00 5.96 -2.28
N HIS A 143 -5.01 4.99 -1.36
CA HIS A 143 -4.74 3.59 -1.61
C HIS A 143 -6.04 2.80 -1.54
N CYS A 144 -6.54 2.37 -2.70
CA CYS A 144 -7.82 1.70 -2.83
C CYS A 144 -7.68 0.19 -2.67
N VAL A 145 -8.32 -0.37 -1.64
CA VAL A 145 -8.35 -1.81 -1.39
C VAL A 145 -9.78 -2.32 -1.23
N THR A 146 -10.02 -3.57 -1.58
CA THR A 146 -11.31 -4.21 -1.28
C THR A 146 -11.46 -4.40 0.24
N GLY A 147 -10.37 -4.71 0.92
CA GLY A 147 -10.33 -5.02 2.34
C GLY A 147 -10.57 -6.51 2.62
N ASP A 148 -9.90 -7.03 3.65
CA ASP A 148 -10.03 -8.43 4.06
C ASP A 148 -11.39 -8.69 4.70
N HIS A 149 -11.87 -9.92 4.58
CA HIS A 149 -13.17 -10.28 5.17
C HIS A 149 -13.16 -10.12 6.71
N PRO A 150 -14.25 -9.62 7.36
CA PRO A 150 -14.31 -9.39 8.80
C PRO A 150 -13.98 -10.62 9.65
N LEU A 151 -14.33 -11.83 9.18
CA LEU A 151 -14.03 -13.08 9.89
C LEU A 151 -12.54 -13.32 10.14
N GLY A 152 -11.67 -12.80 9.28
CA GLY A 152 -10.20 -12.90 9.45
C GLY A 152 -9.59 -11.83 10.37
N GLY A 153 -10.38 -10.96 11.00
CA GLY A 153 -9.90 -9.82 11.77
C GLY A 153 -10.42 -9.74 13.20
N GLY A 154 -10.12 -8.63 13.88
CA GLY A 154 -10.51 -8.37 15.27
C GLY A 154 -12.01 -8.13 15.49
N ARG A 155 -12.84 -8.13 14.43
CA ARG A 155 -14.30 -7.91 14.52
C ARG A 155 -15.07 -8.95 13.71
N PRO A 156 -15.00 -10.24 14.08
CA PRO A 156 -15.72 -11.30 13.38
C PRO A 156 -17.25 -11.19 13.52
N ASP A 157 -17.73 -10.38 14.47
CA ASP A 157 -19.12 -10.02 14.68
C ASP A 157 -19.66 -8.98 13.68
N ALA A 158 -18.79 -8.31 12.94
CA ALA A 158 -19.20 -7.32 11.95
C ALA A 158 -19.64 -7.99 10.64
N GLN A 159 -20.72 -7.45 10.04
CA GLN A 159 -21.17 -7.89 8.72
C GLN A 159 -20.37 -7.15 7.62
N PRO A 160 -19.87 -7.84 6.60
CA PRO A 160 -19.24 -7.19 5.45
C PRO A 160 -20.28 -6.44 4.64
N VAL A 161 -19.88 -5.31 4.08
CA VAL A 161 -20.71 -4.51 3.17
C VAL A 161 -20.37 -4.82 1.71
N PHE A 162 -19.12 -4.62 1.31
CA PHE A 162 -18.61 -4.89 -0.03
C PHE A 162 -19.55 -4.46 -1.18
N ASP A 163 -20.14 -3.27 -1.08
CA ASP A 163 -20.96 -2.67 -2.14
C ASP A 163 -20.12 -2.36 -3.39
N LEU A 164 -18.86 -2.02 -3.19
CA LEU A 164 -17.85 -1.86 -4.24
C LEU A 164 -16.68 -2.82 -4.01
N ASP A 165 -15.96 -3.12 -5.07
CA ASP A 165 -14.60 -3.67 -5.02
C ASP A 165 -13.55 -2.57 -5.23
N SER A 166 -12.26 -2.91 -5.10
CA SER A 166 -11.19 -1.94 -5.25
C SER A 166 -11.15 -1.31 -6.64
N THR A 167 -11.51 -2.02 -7.71
CA THR A 167 -11.49 -1.47 -9.08
C THR A 167 -12.58 -0.39 -9.26
N ARG A 168 -13.77 -0.62 -8.73
CA ARG A 168 -14.86 0.37 -8.72
C ARG A 168 -14.54 1.56 -7.82
N LEU A 169 -13.90 1.30 -6.67
CA LEU A 169 -13.44 2.35 -5.76
C LEU A 169 -12.37 3.23 -6.43
N VAL A 170 -11.46 2.65 -7.22
CA VAL A 170 -10.47 3.40 -8.01
C VAL A 170 -11.16 4.37 -8.96
N ALA A 171 -12.15 3.91 -9.74
CA ALA A 171 -12.89 4.77 -10.66
C ALA A 171 -13.59 5.92 -9.93
N LEU A 172 -14.20 5.61 -8.79
CA LEU A 172 -14.85 6.61 -7.97
C LEU A 172 -13.87 7.65 -7.41
N ALA A 173 -12.71 7.20 -6.88
CA ALA A 173 -11.66 8.10 -6.38
C ALA A 173 -11.08 9.01 -7.47
N ALA A 174 -10.91 8.48 -8.69
CA ALA A 174 -10.47 9.28 -9.85
C ALA A 174 -11.47 10.36 -10.23
N GLU A 175 -12.79 10.14 -10.05
CA GLU A 175 -13.82 11.17 -10.27
C GLU A 175 -13.67 12.37 -9.33
N TYR A 176 -13.15 12.14 -8.11
CA TYR A 176 -12.84 13.21 -7.16
C TYR A 176 -11.47 13.86 -7.39
N GLY A 177 -10.76 13.51 -8.47
CA GLY A 177 -9.45 14.07 -8.81
C GLY A 177 -8.30 13.64 -7.90
N LEU A 178 -8.48 12.54 -7.17
CA LEU A 178 -7.45 11.99 -6.29
C LEU A 178 -6.40 11.19 -7.08
N LEU A 179 -5.14 11.28 -6.66
CA LEU A 179 -4.10 10.36 -7.09
C LEU A 179 -4.35 8.99 -6.44
N VAL A 180 -4.38 7.94 -7.25
CA VAL A 180 -4.82 6.63 -6.78
C VAL A 180 -3.72 5.59 -6.91
N SER A 181 -3.49 4.82 -5.85
CA SER A 181 -2.77 3.55 -5.90
C SER A 181 -3.66 2.37 -5.56
N VAL A 182 -3.24 1.20 -5.98
CA VAL A 182 -3.92 -0.06 -5.73
C VAL A 182 -2.99 -1.07 -5.10
N ALA A 183 -3.55 -2.02 -4.35
CA ALA A 183 -2.82 -3.18 -3.87
C ALA A 183 -2.75 -4.25 -4.96
N GLU A 184 -1.61 -4.95 -5.01
CA GLU A 184 -1.48 -6.22 -5.72
C GLU A 184 -0.60 -7.18 -4.94
N SER A 185 -0.93 -8.48 -5.06
CA SER A 185 -0.19 -9.58 -4.43
C SER A 185 0.37 -10.47 -5.54
N PRO A 186 1.59 -10.22 -6.03
CA PRO A 186 2.14 -10.95 -7.17
C PRO A 186 2.21 -12.47 -6.98
N ALA A 187 2.42 -12.92 -5.75
CA ALA A 187 2.50 -14.34 -5.41
C ALA A 187 1.13 -15.03 -5.20
N ALA A 188 0.02 -14.26 -5.20
CA ALA A 188 -1.30 -14.86 -5.02
C ALA A 188 -1.80 -15.54 -6.30
N PRO A 189 -2.40 -16.75 -6.21
CA PRO A 189 -2.95 -17.42 -7.37
C PRO A 189 -4.20 -16.70 -7.93
N PRO A 190 -4.48 -16.74 -9.23
CA PRO A 190 -3.58 -17.23 -10.30
C PRO A 190 -2.52 -16.17 -10.63
N VAL A 191 -1.25 -16.56 -10.46
CA VAL A 191 -0.09 -15.65 -10.57
C VAL A 191 0.02 -15.01 -11.96
N GLU A 192 -0.28 -15.78 -13.00
CA GLU A 192 -0.19 -15.38 -14.40
C GLU A 192 -1.18 -14.27 -14.81
N LEU A 193 -2.23 -14.02 -14.00
CA LEU A 193 -3.24 -13.01 -14.29
C LEU A 193 -3.04 -11.72 -13.47
N ARG A 194 -1.99 -11.62 -12.66
CA ARG A 194 -1.84 -10.49 -11.74
C ARG A 194 -1.56 -9.17 -12.45
N THR A 195 -0.75 -9.16 -13.48
CA THR A 195 -0.47 -7.95 -14.28
C THR A 195 -1.69 -7.50 -15.08
N GLU A 196 -2.48 -8.45 -15.64
CA GLU A 196 -3.75 -8.12 -16.30
C GLU A 196 -4.72 -7.46 -15.33
N ARG A 197 -4.80 -7.95 -14.11
CA ARG A 197 -5.63 -7.39 -13.06
C ARG A 197 -5.22 -5.95 -12.68
N VAL A 198 -3.91 -5.68 -12.60
CA VAL A 198 -3.43 -4.30 -12.43
C VAL A 198 -3.83 -3.45 -13.63
N GLY A 199 -3.81 -4.00 -14.83
CA GLY A 199 -4.28 -3.35 -16.05
C GLY A 199 -5.74 -2.90 -15.97
N GLU A 200 -6.64 -3.72 -15.40
CA GLU A 200 -8.03 -3.31 -15.15
C GLU A 200 -8.12 -2.13 -14.17
N LYS A 201 -7.35 -2.19 -13.10
CA LYS A 201 -7.28 -1.09 -12.11
C LYS A 201 -6.67 0.18 -12.71
N ALA A 202 -5.66 0.05 -13.58
CA ALA A 202 -5.05 1.17 -14.31
C ALA A 202 -6.07 1.85 -15.23
N ARG A 203 -6.83 1.07 -16.01
CA ARG A 203 -7.93 1.60 -16.85
C ARG A 203 -9.01 2.29 -16.04
N ALA A 204 -9.23 1.87 -14.79
CA ALA A 204 -10.15 2.54 -13.88
C ALA A 204 -9.59 3.87 -13.33
N GLY A 205 -8.27 4.13 -13.42
CA GLY A 205 -7.64 5.38 -12.98
C GLY A 205 -6.51 5.23 -11.97
N ALA A 206 -6.03 4.00 -11.70
CA ALA A 206 -4.89 3.80 -10.82
C ALA A 206 -3.59 4.29 -11.49
N SER A 207 -2.77 5.04 -10.75
CA SER A 207 -1.49 5.58 -11.20
C SER A 207 -0.30 4.77 -10.67
N PHE A 208 -0.47 4.03 -9.59
CA PHE A 208 0.57 3.21 -8.96
C PHE A 208 0.01 1.88 -8.46
N ALA A 209 0.86 0.85 -8.43
CA ALA A 209 0.57 -0.39 -7.73
C ALA A 209 1.52 -0.57 -6.54
N MET A 210 1.00 -0.69 -5.33
CA MET A 210 1.74 -1.11 -4.15
C MET A 210 1.72 -2.64 -4.07
N LEU A 211 2.90 -3.25 -4.02
CA LEU A 211 3.01 -4.70 -4.02
C LEU A 211 3.12 -5.24 -2.59
N GLN A 212 2.34 -6.28 -2.33
CA GLN A 212 2.58 -7.14 -1.16
C GLN A 212 3.95 -7.80 -1.30
N TYR A 213 4.57 -8.19 -0.18
CA TYR A 213 5.84 -8.91 -0.19
C TYR A 213 5.75 -10.14 -1.09
N CYS A 214 6.61 -10.23 -2.09
CA CYS A 214 6.55 -11.29 -3.11
C CYS A 214 7.91 -11.97 -3.35
N GLY A 215 8.79 -11.96 -2.37
CA GLY A 215 10.14 -12.53 -2.45
C GLY A 215 11.22 -11.47 -2.45
N GLY A 216 12.33 -11.76 -3.12
CA GLY A 216 13.47 -10.85 -3.25
C GLY A 216 13.37 -9.91 -4.46
N ALA A 217 14.49 -9.24 -4.76
CA ALA A 217 14.56 -8.27 -5.85
C ALA A 217 14.28 -8.88 -7.24
N ALA A 218 14.60 -10.16 -7.45
CA ALA A 218 14.38 -10.83 -8.73
C ALA A 218 12.88 -11.02 -9.03
N GLU A 219 12.09 -11.45 -8.06
CA GLU A 219 10.64 -11.63 -8.18
C GLU A 219 9.94 -10.29 -8.40
N VAL A 220 10.36 -9.25 -7.66
CA VAL A 220 9.85 -7.90 -7.85
C VAL A 220 10.18 -7.36 -9.23
N ALA A 221 11.42 -7.56 -9.72
CA ALA A 221 11.84 -7.13 -11.05
C ALA A 221 11.04 -7.82 -12.16
N ALA A 222 10.79 -9.12 -12.03
CA ALA A 222 9.99 -9.89 -12.98
C ALA A 222 8.55 -9.35 -13.07
N PHE A 223 7.91 -9.06 -11.93
CA PHE A 223 6.57 -8.48 -11.92
C PHE A 223 6.55 -7.04 -12.47
N ALA A 224 7.52 -6.22 -12.07
CA ALA A 224 7.60 -4.81 -12.48
C ALA A 224 7.78 -4.64 -13.99
N ALA A 225 8.47 -5.58 -14.65
CA ALA A 225 8.72 -5.55 -16.09
C ALA A 225 7.42 -5.58 -16.92
N ASP A 226 6.40 -6.31 -16.45
CA ASP A 226 5.13 -6.50 -17.15
C ASP A 226 3.99 -5.66 -16.54
N CYS A 227 4.26 -4.93 -15.45
CA CYS A 227 3.22 -4.15 -14.78
C CYS A 227 2.87 -2.88 -15.56
N PRO A 228 1.59 -2.63 -15.87
CA PRO A 228 1.17 -1.51 -16.72
C PRO A 228 1.25 -0.13 -16.03
N VAL A 229 1.52 -0.10 -14.72
CA VAL A 229 1.74 1.13 -13.94
C VAL A 229 3.00 0.99 -13.09
N PRO A 230 3.65 2.11 -12.73
CA PRO A 230 4.80 2.07 -11.82
C PRO A 230 4.48 1.38 -10.50
N VAL A 231 5.42 0.58 -10.01
CA VAL A 231 5.22 -0.20 -8.78
C VAL A 231 5.99 0.39 -7.59
N LEU A 232 5.41 0.24 -6.40
CA LEU A 232 6.04 0.48 -5.10
C LEU A 232 6.03 -0.84 -4.32
N PRO A 233 7.08 -1.66 -4.38
CA PRO A 233 7.16 -2.87 -3.58
C PRO A 233 7.26 -2.58 -2.09
N GLY A 234 6.71 -3.49 -1.29
CA GLY A 234 6.84 -3.46 0.15
C GLY A 234 8.26 -3.85 0.60
N VAL A 235 8.84 -3.06 1.49
CA VAL A 235 10.05 -3.42 2.26
C VAL A 235 9.58 -3.94 3.61
N PRO A 236 9.72 -5.24 3.90
CA PRO A 236 9.27 -5.78 5.18
C PRO A 236 10.13 -5.27 6.32
N MET A 237 9.49 -4.78 7.39
CA MET A 237 10.14 -4.35 8.61
C MET A 237 9.79 -5.31 9.75
N ILE A 238 10.77 -6.02 10.26
CA ILE A 238 10.67 -6.95 11.38
C ILE A 238 11.68 -6.50 12.43
N VAL A 239 11.22 -6.33 13.68
CA VAL A 239 12.07 -5.93 14.80
C VAL A 239 11.98 -6.93 15.96
N ASP A 240 11.00 -7.83 15.92
CA ASP A 240 10.76 -8.82 16.95
C ASP A 240 10.00 -10.05 16.41
N ARG A 241 9.79 -11.04 17.30
CA ARG A 241 9.08 -12.30 16.94
C ARG A 241 7.58 -12.08 16.67
N GLU A 242 6.97 -11.09 17.28
CA GLU A 242 5.54 -10.82 17.09
C GLU A 242 5.29 -10.19 15.73
N GLY A 243 6.09 -9.19 15.35
CA GLY A 243 6.09 -8.60 14.00
C GLY A 243 6.35 -9.65 12.92
N ALA A 244 7.32 -10.55 13.13
CA ALA A 244 7.60 -11.65 12.20
C ALA A 244 6.40 -12.58 12.04
N ARG A 245 5.71 -12.93 13.15
CA ARG A 245 4.51 -13.77 13.11
C ARG A 245 3.38 -13.09 12.36
N LEU A 246 3.18 -11.79 12.60
CA LEU A 246 2.15 -11.01 11.92
C LEU A 246 2.40 -10.97 10.41
N LEU A 247 3.62 -10.67 9.96
CA LEU A 247 3.91 -10.63 8.53
C LEU A 247 3.72 -11.99 7.85
N ARG A 248 4.09 -13.08 8.52
CA ARG A 248 3.87 -14.45 8.02
C ARG A 248 2.39 -14.85 7.95
N SER A 249 1.51 -14.16 8.66
CA SER A 249 0.06 -14.43 8.61
C SER A 249 -0.64 -13.73 7.45
N PHE A 250 0.02 -12.83 6.74
CA PHE A 250 -0.58 -12.16 5.58
C PHE A 250 -0.68 -13.12 4.39
N ALA A 251 -1.85 -13.22 3.85
CA ALA A 251 -2.09 -14.07 2.68
C ALA A 251 -1.20 -13.66 1.51
N ALA A 252 -0.65 -14.66 0.83
CA ALA A 252 0.23 -14.49 -0.32
C ALA A 252 1.46 -13.57 -0.09
N ALA A 253 1.82 -13.29 1.17
CA ALA A 253 3.06 -12.61 1.50
C ALA A 253 4.22 -13.61 1.47
N VAL A 254 5.20 -13.33 0.62
CA VAL A 254 6.44 -14.10 0.52
C VAL A 254 7.60 -13.20 0.91
N LEU A 255 8.19 -13.46 2.08
CA LEU A 255 9.39 -12.73 2.52
C LEU A 255 10.62 -13.26 1.77
N PRO A 256 11.67 -12.42 1.59
CA PRO A 256 12.93 -12.91 1.03
C PRO A 256 13.49 -14.09 1.83
N GLU A 257 14.18 -14.99 1.14
CA GLU A 257 14.78 -16.19 1.78
C GLU A 257 15.75 -15.78 2.91
N GLY A 258 15.64 -16.44 4.07
CA GLY A 258 16.47 -16.19 5.24
C GLY A 258 16.24 -14.83 5.93
N PHE A 259 15.30 -14.00 5.43
CA PHE A 259 15.05 -12.66 5.94
C PHE A 259 14.70 -12.65 7.44
N THR A 260 13.75 -13.48 7.83
CA THR A 260 13.27 -13.53 9.21
C THR A 260 14.32 -14.15 10.14
N GLU A 261 14.98 -15.22 9.70
CA GLU A 261 15.97 -15.96 10.45
C GLU A 261 17.19 -15.06 10.74
N THR A 262 17.67 -14.32 9.75
CA THR A 262 18.78 -13.36 9.91
C THR A 262 18.50 -12.33 11.01
N ILE A 263 17.24 -11.87 11.12
CA ILE A 263 16.84 -10.88 12.12
C ILE A 263 16.67 -11.51 13.49
N LEU A 264 15.93 -12.62 13.58
CA LEU A 264 15.53 -13.17 14.87
C LEU A 264 16.64 -13.95 15.57
N ASP A 265 17.66 -14.41 14.85
CA ASP A 265 18.83 -15.09 15.39
C ASP A 265 19.97 -14.13 15.79
N ALA A 266 19.82 -12.84 15.45
CA ALA A 266 20.77 -11.80 15.85
C ALA A 266 20.71 -11.53 17.37
N ALA A 267 21.82 -11.08 17.93
CA ALA A 267 21.91 -10.67 19.34
C ALA A 267 21.00 -9.45 19.63
N ASP A 268 20.81 -8.57 18.64
CA ASP A 268 19.91 -7.42 18.67
C ASP A 268 19.00 -7.48 17.43
N PRO A 269 17.78 -8.05 17.57
CA PRO A 269 16.84 -8.16 16.46
C PRO A 269 16.36 -6.81 15.90
N LEU A 270 16.30 -5.76 16.74
CA LEU A 270 15.89 -4.42 16.29
C LEU A 270 16.95 -3.84 15.34
N ALA A 271 18.21 -3.81 15.75
CA ALA A 271 19.30 -3.33 14.90
C ALA A 271 19.44 -4.16 13.61
N ALA A 272 19.35 -5.50 13.73
CA ALA A 272 19.40 -6.39 12.57
C ALA A 272 18.22 -6.15 11.61
N GLY A 273 17.03 -5.90 12.15
CA GLY A 273 15.84 -5.58 11.35
C GLY A 273 16.00 -4.29 10.54
N ILE A 274 16.55 -3.25 11.14
CA ILE A 274 16.88 -1.99 10.46
C ILE A 274 17.89 -2.25 9.33
N ASP A 275 19.00 -2.93 9.62
CA ASP A 275 20.06 -3.21 8.63
C ASP A 275 19.55 -4.04 7.44
N VAL A 276 18.75 -5.09 7.72
CA VAL A 276 18.19 -5.96 6.69
C VAL A 276 17.17 -5.21 5.83
N ALA A 277 16.30 -4.39 6.44
CA ALA A 277 15.32 -3.57 5.71
C ALA A 277 16.00 -2.52 4.83
N VAL A 278 17.06 -1.86 5.32
CA VAL A 278 17.83 -0.88 4.54
C VAL A 278 18.51 -1.57 3.34
N ARG A 279 19.15 -2.71 3.53
CA ARG A 279 19.80 -3.46 2.46
C ARG A 279 18.79 -3.87 1.39
N HIS A 280 17.71 -4.52 1.79
CA HIS A 280 16.65 -4.97 0.88
C HIS A 280 15.99 -3.79 0.15
N GLY A 281 15.68 -2.70 0.87
CA GLY A 281 15.10 -1.51 0.26
C GLY A 281 16.01 -0.87 -0.79
N ARG A 282 17.34 -0.85 -0.58
CA ARG A 282 18.31 -0.39 -1.58
C ARG A 282 18.33 -1.28 -2.82
N GLU A 283 18.32 -2.61 -2.63
CA GLU A 283 18.24 -3.57 -3.74
C GLU A 283 16.97 -3.34 -4.60
N LEU A 284 15.82 -3.12 -3.94
CA LEU A 284 14.57 -2.82 -4.64
C LEU A 284 14.63 -1.48 -5.40
N LEU A 285 15.22 -0.44 -4.84
CA LEU A 285 15.32 0.87 -5.47
C LEU A 285 16.20 0.88 -6.75
N GLU A 286 17.04 -0.13 -6.95
CA GLU A 286 17.85 -0.29 -8.16
C GLU A 286 17.09 -0.95 -9.33
N ILE A 287 15.89 -1.51 -9.10
CA ILE A 287 15.11 -2.21 -10.11
C ILE A 287 14.50 -1.20 -11.10
N PRO A 288 14.66 -1.39 -12.43
CA PRO A 288 14.00 -0.57 -13.43
C PRO A 288 12.46 -0.67 -13.30
N GLY A 289 11.76 0.45 -13.45
CA GLY A 289 10.28 0.48 -13.37
C GLY A 289 9.73 0.66 -11.95
N ILE A 290 10.59 0.72 -10.92
CA ILE A 290 10.18 1.03 -9.56
C ILE A 290 9.95 2.55 -9.41
N ALA A 291 8.78 2.94 -8.92
CA ALA A 291 8.47 4.33 -8.58
C ALA A 291 8.93 4.72 -7.18
N GLY A 292 9.28 3.75 -6.36
CA GLY A 292 9.67 3.92 -4.97
C GLY A 292 9.45 2.66 -4.16
N VAL A 293 9.49 2.76 -2.84
CA VAL A 293 9.23 1.65 -1.92
C VAL A 293 8.26 2.05 -0.81
N VAL A 294 7.59 1.05 -0.23
CA VAL A 294 6.75 1.22 0.96
C VAL A 294 7.33 0.42 2.11
N VAL A 295 7.91 1.09 3.10
CA VAL A 295 8.44 0.41 4.31
C VAL A 295 7.26 0.14 5.26
N ALA A 296 7.00 -1.13 5.52
CA ALA A 296 5.87 -1.54 6.35
C ALA A 296 6.18 -2.83 7.12
N GLY A 297 5.50 -3.03 8.24
CA GLY A 297 5.73 -4.22 9.06
C GLY A 297 4.65 -4.44 10.11
N GLY A 298 4.89 -5.41 10.96
CA GLY A 298 4.05 -5.69 12.11
C GLY A 298 4.59 -5.00 13.36
N VAL A 299 3.70 -4.39 14.14
CA VAL A 299 4.01 -3.76 15.41
C VAL A 299 3.15 -4.34 16.52
N ALA A 300 3.76 -4.68 17.64
CA ALA A 300 3.05 -5.10 18.84
C ALA A 300 2.33 -3.90 19.48
N PRO A 301 1.12 -4.08 20.06
CA PRO A 301 0.45 -3.01 20.78
C PRO A 301 1.34 -2.44 21.90
N GLY A 302 1.49 -1.11 21.91
CA GLY A 302 2.35 -0.39 22.87
C GLY A 302 3.81 -0.21 22.41
N ALA A 303 4.24 -0.85 21.32
CA ALA A 303 5.57 -0.69 20.75
C ALA A 303 5.60 0.29 19.57
N GLU A 304 4.48 0.95 19.27
CA GLU A 304 4.31 1.83 18.12
C GLU A 304 5.38 2.94 18.04
N PRO A 305 5.73 3.65 19.12
CA PRO A 305 6.76 4.70 19.06
C PRO A 305 8.15 4.15 18.71
N THR A 306 8.59 3.07 19.36
CA THR A 306 9.88 2.43 19.06
C THR A 306 9.95 1.91 17.64
N PHE A 307 8.85 1.33 17.15
CA PHE A 307 8.75 0.89 15.77
C PHE A 307 8.80 2.07 14.78
N ALA A 308 8.17 3.20 15.12
CA ALA A 308 8.23 4.42 14.32
C ALA A 308 9.64 5.01 14.25
N GLU A 309 10.41 4.96 15.35
CA GLU A 309 11.83 5.33 15.37
C GLU A 309 12.64 4.46 14.40
N ALA A 310 12.47 3.16 14.46
CA ALA A 310 13.12 2.23 13.55
C ALA A 310 12.75 2.45 12.08
N LEU A 311 11.47 2.71 11.79
CA LEU A 311 11.01 3.12 10.46
C LEU A 311 11.70 4.42 10.01
N GLY A 312 11.83 5.41 10.90
CA GLY A 312 12.52 6.67 10.64
C GLY A 312 14.00 6.49 10.29
N GLU A 313 14.68 5.54 10.90
CA GLU A 313 16.08 5.20 10.57
C GLU A 313 16.17 4.56 9.18
N VAL A 314 15.34 3.56 8.90
CA VAL A 314 15.29 2.89 7.59
C VAL A 314 14.96 3.89 6.48
N THR A 315 13.90 4.67 6.64
CA THR A 315 13.45 5.62 5.60
C THR A 315 14.47 6.73 5.36
N ARG A 316 15.17 7.20 6.40
CA ARG A 316 16.28 8.15 6.25
C ARG A 316 17.41 7.59 5.42
N ALA A 317 17.81 6.34 5.69
CA ALA A 317 18.87 5.66 4.94
C ALA A 317 18.49 5.44 3.46
N LEU A 318 17.21 5.09 3.20
CA LEU A 318 16.70 4.92 1.84
C LEU A 318 16.54 6.26 1.12
N MET A 319 16.11 7.32 1.81
CA MET A 319 16.00 8.67 1.25
C MET A 319 17.36 9.21 0.79
N LEU A 320 18.42 9.01 1.58
CA LEU A 320 19.79 9.38 1.20
C LEU A 320 20.25 8.60 -0.04
N HIS A 321 19.91 7.31 -0.13
CA HIS A 321 20.24 6.49 -1.30
C HIS A 321 19.47 6.94 -2.54
N ALA A 322 18.17 7.18 -2.44
CA ALA A 322 17.32 7.65 -3.54
C ALA A 322 17.71 9.05 -4.04
N GLY A 323 18.14 9.95 -3.17
CA GLY A 323 18.61 11.30 -3.51
C GLY A 323 19.93 11.31 -4.27
N GLY A 324 20.79 10.29 -4.10
CA GLY A 324 22.02 10.09 -4.89
C GLY A 324 21.77 9.46 -6.25
N ALA A 325 20.62 8.83 -6.45
CA ALA A 325 20.23 8.16 -7.69
C ALA A 325 19.41 9.10 -8.59
N LEU A 326 19.95 10.24 -9.00
CA LEU A 326 19.34 11.07 -10.05
C LEU A 326 19.35 10.27 -11.36
N ARG A 327 18.28 9.56 -11.64
CA ARG A 327 18.03 9.01 -12.97
C ARG A 327 17.28 10.07 -13.78
N PRO A 328 17.85 10.58 -14.91
CA PRO A 328 17.07 11.35 -15.85
C PRO A 328 16.15 10.36 -16.60
N ARG A 329 14.94 10.15 -16.10
CA ARG A 329 13.85 9.60 -16.91
C ARG A 329 13.01 10.79 -17.35
N GLY A 330 12.90 10.95 -18.67
CA GLY A 330 12.01 11.95 -19.24
C GLY A 330 10.55 11.66 -18.86
N PRO A 331 9.70 12.70 -18.75
CA PRO A 331 8.27 12.55 -18.46
C PRO A 331 7.51 11.65 -19.45
N ASP A 332 8.10 11.37 -20.62
CA ASP A 332 7.49 10.54 -21.67
C ASP A 332 7.72 9.03 -21.49
N GLU A 333 8.57 8.59 -20.58
CA GLU A 333 8.79 7.16 -20.28
C GLU A 333 7.78 6.56 -19.30
N TRP A 334 7.00 7.38 -18.61
CA TRP A 334 5.82 6.94 -17.90
C TRP A 334 4.65 7.04 -18.86
N ILE A 335 4.46 6.02 -19.67
CA ILE A 335 3.30 5.91 -20.55
C ILE A 335 2.06 5.73 -19.67
N LEU A 336 1.50 6.83 -19.21
CA LEU A 336 0.08 6.96 -19.14
C LEU A 336 -0.38 6.92 -20.59
N THR A 337 -0.67 5.73 -21.11
CA THR A 337 -1.17 5.54 -22.46
C THR A 337 -2.37 6.45 -22.62
N ARG A 338 -2.17 7.60 -23.29
CA ARG A 338 -3.29 8.35 -23.84
C ARG A 338 -3.96 7.41 -24.82
N PRO A 339 -5.27 7.17 -24.69
CA PRO A 339 -5.98 6.52 -25.78
C PRO A 339 -5.79 7.41 -27.02
N SER A 340 -5.31 6.82 -28.11
CA SER A 340 -5.41 7.42 -29.42
C SER A 340 -6.88 7.82 -29.67
N GLU A 341 -7.08 9.04 -30.14
CA GLU A 341 -8.34 9.61 -30.61
C GLU A 341 -9.15 8.66 -31.48
#